data_e657d7181e0761938cd7ca964c95fb31
#
_entry.id   e657d7181e0761938cd7ca964c95fb31
#
_cell.length_a   1.000
_cell.length_b   1.000
_cell.length_c   1.000
_cell.angle_alpha   90.00
_cell.angle_beta   90.00
_cell.angle_gamma   90.00
#
_symmetry.space_group_name_H-M   'P 1'
#
loop_
_entity.id
_entity.type
_entity.pdbx_description
1 polymer ?
#
loop_
_entity_poly.entity_id
_entity_poly.type
_entity_poly.pdbx_seq_one_letter_code
_entity_poly.pdbx_strand_id
1 'polypeptide(L)'
;MKKVWIVGASGHVGSALLRQLDVLEYELLVTDAKEVDVTRRDAVRSYMKISRPDVIINCAGLTDLTACAENPDEAYRVNAIGARNLAMEAEQAEAKLIQLSTDDVFAQSASEPFNEFHPAHPRSVYGKSKHAGEQLVMSLSTRYTIIRSSWVYGTGNDFVSRVRKAAEDQTPLRVPVNQYAAPTSAKELAKIIAVFIDQDLFGVYHAVCTGSCSRYEFAQAILRKMGATLELIPIEETDGARPEYSILDNMMLRLDGIEQPLPWETALAQYIQETGGNQ
;
A
#
# COMPACT_ATOMS: atom_id res chain seq x y z
N MET A 1 -12.37 18.70 -16.13
CA MET A 1 -11.64 18.32 -14.90
C MET A 1 -11.91 16.85 -14.69
N LYS A 2 -10.86 16.04 -14.54
CA LYS A 2 -10.97 14.58 -14.37
C LYS A 2 -11.50 14.27 -12.97
N LYS A 3 -12.48 13.35 -12.86
CA LYS A 3 -13.07 12.94 -11.59
C LYS A 3 -12.29 11.72 -11.06
N VAL A 4 -11.69 11.87 -9.89
CA VAL A 4 -10.90 10.83 -9.25
C VAL A 4 -11.57 10.37 -7.96
N TRP A 5 -12.00 9.12 -7.92
CA TRP A 5 -12.60 8.54 -6.73
C TRP A 5 -11.56 7.79 -5.90
N ILE A 6 -11.28 8.30 -4.70
CA ILE A 6 -10.37 7.69 -3.71
C ILE A 6 -11.21 6.90 -2.72
N VAL A 7 -11.09 5.58 -2.77
CA VAL A 7 -11.77 4.62 -1.88
C VAL A 7 -10.84 4.27 -0.73
N GLY A 8 -11.29 4.41 0.52
CA GLY A 8 -10.45 4.23 1.70
C GLY A 8 -9.53 5.43 1.94
N ALA A 9 -10.11 6.62 1.85
CA ALA A 9 -9.38 7.88 1.86
C ALA A 9 -8.78 8.25 3.22
N SER A 10 -9.29 7.74 4.32
CA SER A 10 -8.74 7.95 5.67
C SER A 10 -7.47 7.13 5.96
N GLY A 11 -7.16 6.12 5.13
CA GLY A 11 -5.95 5.31 5.26
C GLY A 11 -4.65 6.07 4.94
N HIS A 12 -3.49 5.42 5.18
CA HIS A 12 -2.16 6.03 4.94
C HIS A 12 -2.02 6.59 3.51
N VAL A 13 -2.34 5.77 2.51
CA VAL A 13 -2.18 6.15 1.10
C VAL A 13 -3.28 7.11 0.67
N GLY A 14 -4.54 6.85 1.05
CA GLY A 14 -5.67 7.72 0.72
C GLY A 14 -5.44 9.15 1.23
N SER A 15 -5.06 9.31 2.49
CA SER A 15 -4.75 10.62 3.07
C SER A 15 -3.52 11.30 2.45
N ALA A 16 -2.53 10.53 1.97
CA ALA A 16 -1.39 11.08 1.24
C ALA A 16 -1.80 11.56 -0.16
N LEU A 17 -2.69 10.83 -0.85
CA LEU A 17 -3.26 11.25 -2.14
C LEU A 17 -4.03 12.56 -2.03
N LEU A 18 -4.84 12.73 -0.97
CA LEU A 18 -5.57 13.99 -0.73
C LEU A 18 -4.64 15.20 -0.54
N ARG A 19 -3.42 14.98 -0.06
CA ARG A 19 -2.39 16.05 0.04
C ARG A 19 -1.59 16.23 -1.23
N GLN A 20 -1.49 15.19 -2.06
CA GLN A 20 -0.68 15.19 -3.29
C GLN A 20 -1.43 15.74 -4.49
N LEU A 21 -2.72 15.43 -4.61
CA LEU A 21 -3.51 15.79 -5.79
C LEU A 21 -4.04 17.22 -5.68
N ASP A 22 -3.85 18.00 -6.75
CA ASP A 22 -4.33 19.38 -6.81
C ASP A 22 -5.82 19.42 -7.14
N VAL A 23 -6.61 20.01 -6.25
CA VAL A 23 -8.06 20.20 -6.44
C VAL A 23 -8.40 21.16 -7.58
N LEU A 24 -7.42 21.89 -8.13
CA LEU A 24 -7.60 22.69 -9.33
C LEU A 24 -7.50 21.86 -10.62
N GLU A 25 -6.85 20.69 -10.55
CA GLU A 25 -6.67 19.77 -11.68
C GLU A 25 -7.70 18.64 -11.66
N TYR A 26 -8.10 18.18 -10.44
CA TYR A 26 -8.96 17.02 -10.25
C TYR A 26 -10.19 17.34 -9.40
N GLU A 27 -11.34 16.79 -9.80
CA GLU A 27 -12.52 16.69 -8.93
C GLU A 27 -12.35 15.43 -8.05
N LEU A 28 -12.01 15.63 -6.77
CA LEU A 28 -11.77 14.52 -5.84
C LEU A 28 -13.07 14.04 -5.20
N LEU A 29 -13.41 12.77 -5.45
CA LEU A 29 -14.51 12.05 -4.82
C LEU A 29 -13.92 11.15 -3.73
N VAL A 30 -14.35 11.32 -2.51
CA VAL A 30 -13.69 10.73 -1.32
C VAL A 30 -14.68 9.89 -0.55
N THR A 31 -14.33 8.62 -0.28
CA THR A 31 -15.18 7.74 0.54
C THR A 31 -14.37 6.79 1.39
N ASP A 32 -14.94 6.44 2.53
CA ASP A 32 -14.53 5.33 3.37
C ASP A 32 -15.65 4.29 3.49
N ALA A 33 -15.44 3.23 4.27
CA ALA A 33 -16.37 2.12 4.39
C ALA A 33 -17.77 2.53 4.90
N LYS A 34 -17.87 3.65 5.63
CA LYS A 34 -19.16 4.18 6.13
C LYS A 34 -20.00 4.79 5.03
N GLU A 35 -19.38 5.42 4.02
CA GLU A 35 -20.05 6.06 2.88
C GLU A 35 -20.31 5.02 1.78
N VAL A 36 -19.30 4.22 1.43
CA VAL A 36 -19.41 3.18 0.41
C VAL A 36 -18.70 1.90 0.87
N ASP A 37 -19.48 0.93 1.29
CA ASP A 37 -18.98 -0.41 1.59
C ASP A 37 -18.67 -1.14 0.28
N VAL A 38 -17.37 -1.27 -0.04
CA VAL A 38 -16.90 -1.93 -1.26
C VAL A 38 -17.28 -3.42 -1.34
N THR A 39 -17.58 -4.06 -0.21
CA THR A 39 -17.99 -5.47 -0.16
C THR A 39 -19.40 -5.65 -0.74
N ARG A 40 -20.18 -4.58 -0.81
CA ARG A 40 -21.54 -4.53 -1.34
C ARG A 40 -21.56 -3.94 -2.74
N ARG A 41 -21.74 -4.80 -3.74
CA ARG A 41 -21.75 -4.37 -5.14
C ARG A 41 -22.84 -3.33 -5.45
N ASP A 42 -24.00 -3.44 -4.82
CA ASP A 42 -25.11 -2.48 -4.99
C ASP A 42 -24.73 -1.07 -4.53
N ALA A 43 -23.98 -0.95 -3.42
CA ALA A 43 -23.45 0.33 -2.92
C ALA A 43 -22.45 0.94 -3.91
N VAL A 44 -21.46 0.14 -4.37
CA VAL A 44 -20.48 0.58 -5.38
C VAL A 44 -21.17 1.03 -6.65
N ARG A 45 -22.09 0.23 -7.19
CA ARG A 45 -22.85 0.55 -8.41
C ARG A 45 -23.67 1.85 -8.27
N SER A 46 -24.33 2.03 -7.14
CA SER A 46 -25.14 3.23 -6.89
C SER A 46 -24.26 4.47 -6.86
N TYR A 47 -23.11 4.40 -6.18
CA TYR A 47 -22.16 5.51 -6.14
C TYR A 47 -21.58 5.82 -7.52
N MET A 48 -21.14 4.81 -8.28
CA MET A 48 -20.62 4.96 -9.65
C MET A 48 -21.61 5.64 -10.60
N LYS A 49 -22.90 5.29 -10.52
CA LYS A 49 -23.95 5.90 -11.36
C LYS A 49 -24.15 7.40 -11.08
N ILE A 50 -24.01 7.82 -9.82
CA ILE A 50 -24.22 9.21 -9.41
C ILE A 50 -22.97 10.04 -9.67
N SER A 51 -21.81 9.55 -9.21
CA SER A 51 -20.54 10.29 -9.20
C SER A 51 -19.82 10.27 -10.56
N ARG A 52 -19.93 9.16 -11.31
CA ARG A 52 -19.30 8.94 -12.63
C ARG A 52 -17.83 9.30 -12.64
N PRO A 53 -16.98 8.64 -11.83
CA PRO A 53 -15.56 8.90 -11.83
C PRO A 53 -14.90 8.44 -13.13
N ASP A 54 -13.87 9.15 -13.58
CA ASP A 54 -13.00 8.76 -14.69
C ASP A 54 -11.93 7.77 -14.22
N VAL A 55 -11.47 7.93 -12.96
CA VAL A 55 -10.45 7.09 -12.33
C VAL A 55 -10.90 6.71 -10.93
N ILE A 56 -10.72 5.44 -10.57
CA ILE A 56 -10.94 4.91 -9.23
C ILE A 56 -9.60 4.51 -8.65
N ILE A 57 -9.26 4.99 -7.45
CA ILE A 57 -8.07 4.58 -6.71
C ILE A 57 -8.52 3.79 -5.48
N ASN A 58 -8.35 2.47 -5.51
CA ASN A 58 -8.74 1.61 -4.40
C ASN A 58 -7.61 1.49 -3.37
N CYS A 59 -7.68 2.31 -2.32
CA CYS A 59 -6.83 2.24 -1.13
C CYS A 59 -7.48 1.43 0.01
N ALA A 60 -8.75 1.00 -0.16
CA ALA A 60 -9.43 0.20 0.86
C ALA A 60 -8.84 -1.20 0.96
N GLY A 61 -8.72 -1.69 2.18
CA GLY A 61 -8.25 -3.04 2.44
C GLY A 61 -8.14 -3.34 3.94
N LEU A 62 -8.33 -4.60 4.30
CA LEU A 62 -7.99 -5.11 5.62
C LEU A 62 -6.52 -5.52 5.59
N THR A 63 -5.66 -4.79 6.32
CA THR A 63 -4.19 -4.91 6.24
C THR A 63 -3.55 -5.43 7.53
N ASP A 64 -4.30 -5.52 8.61
CA ASP A 64 -3.82 -6.11 9.86
C ASP A 64 -3.72 -7.64 9.71
N LEU A 65 -2.52 -8.19 9.89
CA LEU A 65 -2.26 -9.62 9.67
C LEU A 65 -3.00 -10.50 10.66
N THR A 66 -3.07 -10.05 11.92
CA THR A 66 -3.76 -10.79 12.99
C THR A 66 -5.25 -10.82 12.71
N ALA A 67 -5.86 -9.67 12.42
CA ALA A 67 -7.27 -9.60 12.06
C ALA A 67 -7.61 -10.44 10.81
N CYS A 68 -6.73 -10.45 9.78
CA CYS A 68 -6.89 -11.30 8.61
C CYS A 68 -6.82 -12.79 8.96
N ALA A 69 -5.89 -13.19 9.84
CA ALA A 69 -5.73 -14.58 10.24
C ALA A 69 -6.90 -15.06 11.13
N GLU A 70 -7.40 -14.20 12.01
CA GLU A 70 -8.54 -14.49 12.88
C GLU A 70 -9.88 -14.54 12.11
N ASN A 71 -10.01 -13.73 11.06
CA ASN A 71 -11.23 -13.71 10.22
C ASN A 71 -10.90 -13.73 8.72
N PRO A 72 -10.52 -14.90 8.17
CA PRO A 72 -10.17 -15.03 6.76
C PRO A 72 -11.29 -14.61 5.80
N ASP A 73 -12.53 -14.93 6.10
CA ASP A 73 -13.68 -14.59 5.25
C ASP A 73 -13.84 -13.08 5.10
N GLU A 74 -13.62 -12.33 6.16
CA GLU A 74 -13.65 -10.85 6.11
C GLU A 74 -12.47 -10.31 5.31
N ALA A 75 -11.27 -10.87 5.48
CA ALA A 75 -10.11 -10.49 4.68
C ALA A 75 -10.38 -10.67 3.18
N TYR A 76 -10.93 -11.81 2.76
CA TYR A 76 -11.31 -12.04 1.35
C TYR A 76 -12.47 -11.16 0.92
N ARG A 77 -13.45 -10.93 1.79
CA ARG A 77 -14.60 -10.07 1.47
C ARG A 77 -14.14 -8.64 1.16
N VAL A 78 -13.27 -8.07 1.98
CA VAL A 78 -12.76 -6.71 1.77
C VAL A 78 -11.75 -6.67 0.64
N ASN A 79 -10.68 -7.50 0.70
CA ASN A 79 -9.52 -7.39 -0.19
C ASN A 79 -9.77 -7.99 -1.58
N ALA A 80 -10.59 -9.03 -1.70
CA ALA A 80 -10.85 -9.68 -2.98
C ALA A 80 -12.22 -9.29 -3.56
N ILE A 81 -13.32 -9.46 -2.79
CA ILE A 81 -14.66 -9.16 -3.30
C ILE A 81 -14.86 -7.64 -3.46
N GLY A 82 -14.29 -6.82 -2.56
CA GLY A 82 -14.29 -5.36 -2.71
C GLY A 82 -13.60 -4.93 -4.00
N ALA A 83 -12.39 -5.44 -4.27
CA ALA A 83 -11.66 -5.18 -5.52
C ALA A 83 -12.43 -5.66 -6.75
N ARG A 84 -13.04 -6.87 -6.70
CA ARG A 84 -13.92 -7.38 -7.76
C ARG A 84 -15.07 -6.43 -8.06
N ASN A 85 -15.78 -5.95 -7.03
CA ASN A 85 -16.94 -5.09 -7.21
C ASN A 85 -16.55 -3.77 -7.87
N LEU A 86 -15.41 -3.18 -7.47
CA LEU A 86 -14.86 -1.98 -8.10
C LEU A 86 -14.45 -2.26 -9.56
N ALA A 87 -13.78 -3.37 -9.85
CA ALA A 87 -13.37 -3.73 -11.21
C ALA A 87 -14.56 -3.90 -12.16
N MET A 88 -15.63 -4.58 -11.70
CA MET A 88 -16.83 -4.78 -12.52
C MET A 88 -17.56 -3.46 -12.84
N GLU A 89 -17.65 -2.57 -11.89
CA GLU A 89 -18.34 -1.29 -12.11
C GLU A 89 -17.43 -0.28 -12.85
N ALA A 90 -16.10 -0.37 -12.68
CA ALA A 90 -15.13 0.40 -13.46
C ALA A 90 -15.18 0.02 -14.94
N GLU A 91 -15.13 -1.28 -15.26
CA GLU A 91 -15.24 -1.77 -16.64
C GLU A 91 -16.54 -1.34 -17.30
N GLN A 92 -17.68 -1.43 -16.59
CA GLN A 92 -18.98 -1.04 -17.10
C GLN A 92 -19.07 0.47 -17.38
N ALA A 93 -18.33 1.29 -16.66
CA ALA A 93 -18.30 2.75 -16.79
C ALA A 93 -17.11 3.25 -17.65
N GLU A 94 -16.29 2.34 -18.20
CA GLU A 94 -15.04 2.65 -18.91
C GLU A 94 -14.05 3.49 -18.06
N ALA A 95 -14.20 3.44 -16.73
CA ALA A 95 -13.30 4.12 -15.80
C ALA A 95 -12.01 3.33 -15.60
N LYS A 96 -10.90 4.02 -15.37
CA LYS A 96 -9.64 3.39 -14.99
C LYS A 96 -9.65 2.97 -13.52
N LEU A 97 -9.21 1.75 -13.21
CA LEU A 97 -9.05 1.27 -11.84
C LEU A 97 -7.57 1.18 -11.46
N ILE A 98 -7.16 1.93 -10.45
CA ILE A 98 -5.85 1.81 -9.80
C ILE A 98 -6.05 1.04 -8.50
N GLN A 99 -5.54 -0.20 -8.45
CA GLN A 99 -5.71 -1.12 -7.32
C GLN A 99 -4.44 -1.22 -6.51
N LEU A 100 -4.47 -0.85 -5.23
CA LEU A 100 -3.31 -1.06 -4.36
C LEU A 100 -3.20 -2.54 -3.93
N SER A 101 -1.97 -3.04 -3.97
CA SER A 101 -1.58 -4.37 -3.52
C SER A 101 -0.32 -4.32 -2.64
N THR A 102 0.31 -5.46 -2.39
CA THR A 102 1.33 -5.64 -1.36
C THR A 102 2.46 -6.55 -1.82
N ASP A 103 3.64 -6.39 -1.23
CA ASP A 103 4.77 -7.31 -1.30
C ASP A 103 4.49 -8.68 -0.64
N ASP A 104 3.52 -8.76 0.28
CA ASP A 104 3.09 -10.02 0.91
C ASP A 104 2.53 -11.07 -0.08
N VAL A 105 2.37 -10.71 -1.36
CA VAL A 105 2.10 -11.70 -2.42
C VAL A 105 3.30 -12.58 -2.74
N PHE A 106 4.50 -12.20 -2.30
CA PHE A 106 5.74 -12.97 -2.46
C PHE A 106 6.20 -13.50 -1.10
N ALA A 107 6.18 -14.82 -0.92
CA ALA A 107 6.62 -15.46 0.31
C ALA A 107 7.52 -16.67 0.07
N GLN A 108 8.00 -16.84 -1.17
CA GLN A 108 9.03 -17.81 -1.53
C GLN A 108 10.43 -17.26 -1.21
N SER A 109 11.39 -18.16 -1.04
CA SER A 109 12.79 -17.77 -0.95
C SER A 109 13.27 -17.21 -2.28
N ALA A 110 14.07 -16.13 -2.23
CA ALA A 110 14.67 -15.53 -3.41
C ALA A 110 16.09 -15.05 -3.10
N SER A 111 16.92 -15.03 -4.13
CA SER A 111 18.29 -14.50 -4.08
C SER A 111 18.40 -13.08 -4.69
N GLU A 112 17.34 -12.61 -5.31
CA GLU A 112 17.25 -11.31 -5.96
C GLU A 112 15.88 -10.67 -5.72
N PRO A 113 15.74 -9.34 -5.84
CA PRO A 113 14.47 -8.66 -5.68
C PRO A 113 13.41 -9.16 -6.67
N PHE A 114 12.16 -9.25 -6.21
CA PHE A 114 11.03 -9.64 -7.05
C PHE A 114 10.65 -8.50 -7.99
N ASN A 115 10.68 -8.73 -9.29
CA ASN A 115 10.08 -7.85 -10.27
C ASN A 115 8.64 -8.26 -10.59
N GLU A 116 7.95 -7.48 -11.41
CA GLU A 116 6.52 -7.67 -11.70
C GLU A 116 6.20 -8.96 -12.44
N PHE A 117 7.19 -9.59 -13.08
CA PHE A 117 7.05 -10.85 -13.83
C PHE A 117 7.24 -12.11 -12.97
N HIS A 118 7.71 -11.97 -11.74
CA HIS A 118 7.82 -13.10 -10.83
C HIS A 118 6.42 -13.61 -10.42
N PRO A 119 6.21 -14.94 -10.39
CA PRO A 119 4.94 -15.50 -9.94
C PRO A 119 4.71 -15.23 -8.45
N ALA A 120 3.49 -14.85 -8.12
CA ALA A 120 3.08 -14.62 -6.73
C ALA A 120 2.83 -15.95 -6.01
N HIS A 121 3.35 -16.08 -4.79
CA HIS A 121 3.17 -17.26 -3.91
C HIS A 121 2.90 -16.82 -2.46
N PRO A 122 1.74 -16.18 -2.17
CA PRO A 122 1.45 -15.67 -0.84
C PRO A 122 1.23 -16.80 0.17
N ARG A 123 1.70 -16.60 1.42
CA ARG A 123 1.48 -17.55 2.53
C ARG A 123 0.44 -17.07 3.51
N SER A 124 0.51 -15.79 3.92
CA SER A 124 -0.42 -15.20 4.87
C SER A 124 -1.84 -15.10 4.29
N VAL A 125 -2.86 -15.07 5.13
CA VAL A 125 -4.25 -14.79 4.71
C VAL A 125 -4.35 -13.42 4.06
N TYR A 126 -3.65 -12.43 4.60
CA TYR A 126 -3.56 -11.09 4.02
C TYR A 126 -3.03 -11.15 2.58
N GLY A 127 -1.83 -11.70 2.38
CA GLY A 127 -1.23 -11.82 1.05
C GLY A 127 -2.10 -12.59 0.07
N LYS A 128 -2.70 -13.72 0.52
CA LYS A 128 -3.64 -14.52 -0.30
C LYS A 128 -4.88 -13.73 -0.70
N SER A 129 -5.50 -13.00 0.22
CA SER A 129 -6.70 -12.20 -0.06
C SER A 129 -6.41 -11.03 -0.99
N LYS A 130 -5.24 -10.36 -0.85
CA LYS A 130 -4.79 -9.31 -1.76
C LYS A 130 -4.51 -9.86 -3.16
N HIS A 131 -3.80 -10.98 -3.26
CA HIS A 131 -3.53 -11.64 -4.54
C HIS A 131 -4.82 -12.10 -5.24
N ALA A 132 -5.78 -12.66 -4.50
CA ALA A 132 -7.08 -12.99 -5.06
C ALA A 132 -7.80 -11.74 -5.62
N GLY A 133 -7.66 -10.59 -4.97
CA GLY A 133 -8.13 -9.30 -5.48
C GLY A 133 -7.45 -8.91 -6.79
N GLU A 134 -6.12 -9.05 -6.90
CA GLU A 134 -5.38 -8.81 -8.15
C GLU A 134 -5.92 -9.67 -9.29
N GLN A 135 -6.08 -10.98 -9.05
CA GLN A 135 -6.58 -11.92 -10.08
C GLN A 135 -7.99 -11.55 -10.56
N LEU A 136 -8.88 -11.14 -9.65
CA LEU A 136 -10.22 -10.69 -10.00
C LEU A 136 -10.20 -9.38 -10.79
N VAL A 137 -9.36 -8.42 -10.42
CA VAL A 137 -9.18 -7.16 -11.18
C VAL A 137 -8.70 -7.46 -12.59
N MET A 138 -7.64 -8.26 -12.74
CA MET A 138 -7.07 -8.63 -14.04
C MET A 138 -8.08 -9.37 -14.95
N SER A 139 -8.98 -10.17 -14.36
CA SER A 139 -9.95 -10.93 -15.14
C SER A 139 -11.21 -10.15 -15.51
N LEU A 140 -11.51 -9.03 -14.83
CA LEU A 140 -12.80 -8.34 -14.93
C LEU A 140 -12.69 -6.89 -15.43
N SER A 141 -11.49 -6.34 -15.53
CA SER A 141 -11.27 -4.99 -16.05
C SER A 141 -10.15 -4.99 -17.07
N THR A 142 -10.32 -4.21 -18.13
CA THR A 142 -9.31 -4.01 -19.17
C THR A 142 -8.46 -2.76 -18.92
N ARG A 143 -8.99 -1.80 -18.16
CA ARG A 143 -8.35 -0.52 -17.84
C ARG A 143 -7.90 -0.49 -16.37
N TYR A 144 -6.97 -1.36 -16.00
CA TYR A 144 -6.48 -1.45 -14.63
C TYR A 144 -4.99 -1.21 -14.50
N THR A 145 -4.59 -0.67 -13.36
CA THR A 145 -3.20 -0.64 -12.88
C THR A 145 -3.17 -1.21 -11.46
N ILE A 146 -2.46 -2.31 -11.26
CA ILE A 146 -2.22 -2.88 -9.93
C ILE A 146 -0.88 -2.35 -9.46
N ILE A 147 -0.86 -1.72 -8.28
CA ILE A 147 0.36 -1.17 -7.68
C ILE A 147 0.69 -1.96 -6.41
N ARG A 148 1.74 -2.77 -6.46
CA ARG A 148 2.29 -3.47 -5.30
C ARG A 148 3.29 -2.58 -4.60
N SER A 149 3.12 -2.40 -3.29
CA SER A 149 4.03 -1.64 -2.46
C SER A 149 4.40 -2.42 -1.19
N SER A 150 5.38 -1.94 -0.45
CA SER A 150 5.94 -2.64 0.70
C SER A 150 6.07 -1.72 1.91
N TRP A 151 5.77 -2.25 3.09
CA TRP A 151 5.97 -1.60 4.39
C TRP A 151 5.58 -0.13 4.40
N VAL A 152 4.40 0.17 3.84
CA VAL A 152 3.91 1.53 3.71
C VAL A 152 3.72 2.17 5.08
N TYR A 153 4.28 3.35 5.26
CA TYR A 153 4.13 4.17 6.47
C TYR A 153 3.67 5.60 6.11
N GLY A 154 2.97 6.23 7.05
CA GLY A 154 2.40 7.57 6.83
C GLY A 154 1.67 8.06 8.08
N THR A 155 0.56 8.77 7.92
CA THR A 155 -0.26 9.22 9.04
C THR A 155 -1.08 8.07 9.62
N GLY A 156 -1.11 7.92 10.94
CA GLY A 156 -1.90 6.91 11.64
C GLY A 156 -1.06 5.84 12.33
N ASN A 157 -1.62 4.65 12.51
CA ASN A 157 -0.98 3.56 13.24
C ASN A 157 -0.15 2.68 12.29
N ASP A 158 1.15 2.94 12.18
CA ASP A 158 2.10 2.21 11.38
C ASP A 158 3.34 1.78 12.19
N PHE A 159 4.34 1.21 11.53
CA PHE A 159 5.56 0.77 12.22
C PHE A 159 6.39 1.95 12.74
N VAL A 160 6.42 3.09 12.04
CA VAL A 160 7.16 4.30 12.48
C VAL A 160 6.50 4.86 13.74
N SER A 161 5.17 4.97 13.76
CA SER A 161 4.42 5.44 14.92
C SER A 161 4.57 4.49 16.13
N ARG A 162 4.64 3.18 15.90
CA ARG A 162 4.90 2.19 16.97
C ARG A 162 6.28 2.36 17.58
N VAL A 163 7.33 2.54 16.76
CA VAL A 163 8.70 2.79 17.26
C VAL A 163 8.76 4.11 18.01
N ARG A 164 8.12 5.17 17.49
CA ARG A 164 8.02 6.48 18.15
C ARG A 164 7.38 6.35 19.53
N LYS A 165 6.20 5.73 19.60
CA LYS A 165 5.49 5.53 20.87
C LYS A 165 6.30 4.71 21.86
N ALA A 166 6.93 3.62 21.42
CA ALA A 166 7.79 2.81 22.28
C ALA A 166 8.98 3.62 22.84
N ALA A 167 9.56 4.53 22.03
CA ALA A 167 10.63 5.42 22.47
C ALA A 167 10.15 6.48 23.48
N GLU A 168 8.97 7.04 23.27
CA GLU A 168 8.32 7.98 24.22
C GLU A 168 8.01 7.30 25.56
N ASP A 169 7.44 6.10 25.51
CA ASP A 169 7.06 5.30 26.68
C ASP A 169 8.26 4.57 27.32
N GLN A 170 9.48 4.64 26.72
CA GLN A 170 10.67 3.90 27.11
C GLN A 170 10.43 2.38 27.27
N THR A 171 9.53 1.82 26.46
CA THR A 171 9.16 0.41 26.49
C THR A 171 10.00 -0.37 25.47
N PRO A 172 10.82 -1.36 25.88
CA PRO A 172 11.64 -2.16 24.95
C PRO A 172 10.79 -2.77 23.83
N LEU A 173 11.30 -2.69 22.60
CA LEU A 173 10.58 -3.17 21.43
C LEU A 173 11.26 -4.40 20.83
N ARG A 174 10.52 -5.51 20.73
CA ARG A 174 10.95 -6.72 20.03
C ARG A 174 10.80 -6.52 18.52
N VAL A 175 11.89 -6.70 17.76
CA VAL A 175 11.89 -6.40 16.31
C VAL A 175 12.58 -7.53 15.53
N PRO A 176 11.92 -8.06 14.47
CA PRO A 176 12.50 -9.10 13.62
C PRO A 176 13.78 -8.66 12.92
N VAL A 177 14.80 -9.53 12.93
CA VAL A 177 16.05 -9.34 12.18
C VAL A 177 16.03 -10.04 10.83
N ASN A 178 15.12 -10.99 10.64
CA ASN A 178 15.02 -11.86 9.46
C ASN A 178 13.87 -11.47 8.50
N GLN A 179 13.29 -10.30 8.62
CA GLN A 179 12.33 -9.76 7.65
C GLN A 179 12.96 -8.62 6.86
N TYR A 180 13.02 -8.76 5.52
CA TYR A 180 13.65 -7.80 4.62
C TYR A 180 12.67 -7.29 3.57
N ALA A 181 12.56 -5.96 3.43
CA ALA A 181 11.76 -5.30 2.40
C ALA A 181 12.21 -3.84 2.19
N ALA A 182 11.50 -3.09 1.37
CA ALA A 182 11.73 -1.67 1.13
C ALA A 182 10.68 -0.82 1.86
N PRO A 183 11.00 -0.15 3.00
CA PRO A 183 10.05 0.75 3.64
C PRO A 183 9.66 1.89 2.69
N THR A 184 8.36 2.10 2.47
CA THR A 184 7.87 3.08 1.50
C THR A 184 6.97 4.11 2.17
N SER A 185 7.30 5.41 2.03
CA SER A 185 6.41 6.44 2.56
C SER A 185 5.15 6.56 1.70
N ALA A 186 4.01 6.75 2.35
CA ALA A 186 2.74 6.99 1.65
C ALA A 186 2.81 8.22 0.73
N LYS A 187 3.66 9.20 1.05
CA LYS A 187 3.90 10.38 0.20
C LYS A 187 4.57 10.00 -1.12
N GLU A 188 5.63 9.18 -1.08
CA GLU A 188 6.30 8.71 -2.31
C GLU A 188 5.37 7.82 -3.14
N LEU A 189 4.64 6.92 -2.48
CA LEU A 189 3.66 6.08 -3.17
C LEU A 189 2.55 6.92 -3.82
N ALA A 190 2.06 7.97 -3.15
CA ALA A 190 1.04 8.87 -3.70
C ALA A 190 1.54 9.63 -4.94
N LYS A 191 2.82 10.04 -4.98
CA LYS A 191 3.43 10.65 -6.18
C LYS A 191 3.39 9.70 -7.38
N ILE A 192 3.76 8.45 -7.17
CA ILE A 192 3.74 7.44 -8.24
C ILE A 192 2.30 7.17 -8.68
N ILE A 193 1.36 7.01 -7.75
CA ILE A 193 -0.06 6.81 -8.09
C ILE A 193 -0.60 7.98 -8.93
N ALA A 194 -0.22 9.22 -8.62
CA ALA A 194 -0.64 10.40 -9.38
C ALA A 194 -0.25 10.31 -10.86
N VAL A 195 0.93 9.77 -11.18
CA VAL A 195 1.37 9.56 -12.58
C VAL A 195 0.38 8.69 -13.34
N PHE A 196 -0.16 7.65 -12.71
CA PHE A 196 -1.10 6.73 -13.34
C PHE A 196 -2.50 7.30 -13.56
N ILE A 197 -2.85 8.42 -12.92
CA ILE A 197 -4.16 9.07 -13.15
C ILE A 197 -4.25 9.60 -14.58
N ASP A 198 -3.16 10.15 -15.10
CA ASP A 198 -3.15 10.85 -16.39
C ASP A 198 -2.56 10.04 -17.54
N GLN A 199 -1.80 9.02 -17.23
CA GLN A 199 -1.18 8.17 -18.24
C GLN A 199 -1.97 6.89 -18.47
N ASP A 200 -2.11 6.48 -19.74
CA ASP A 200 -2.74 5.20 -20.11
C ASP A 200 -1.75 4.03 -19.96
N LEU A 201 -1.26 3.87 -18.74
CA LEU A 201 -0.41 2.77 -18.34
C LEU A 201 -1.24 1.74 -17.57
N PHE A 202 -1.23 0.50 -18.05
CA PHE A 202 -2.03 -0.60 -17.52
C PHE A 202 -1.14 -1.79 -17.15
N GLY A 203 -1.63 -2.66 -16.29
CA GLY A 203 -0.92 -3.86 -15.85
C GLY A 203 -0.49 -3.82 -14.40
N VAL A 204 0.58 -4.56 -14.07
CA VAL A 204 1.10 -4.67 -12.70
C VAL A 204 2.40 -3.88 -12.58
N TYR A 205 2.50 -3.07 -11.55
CA TYR A 205 3.68 -2.26 -11.23
C TYR A 205 4.08 -2.46 -9.78
N HIS A 206 5.37 -2.47 -9.51
CA HIS A 206 5.90 -2.30 -8.18
C HIS A 206 6.21 -0.82 -7.96
N ALA A 207 5.86 -0.30 -6.80
CA ALA A 207 6.14 1.10 -6.42
C ALA A 207 6.61 1.12 -4.96
N VAL A 208 7.91 0.97 -4.78
CA VAL A 208 8.59 1.00 -3.48
C VAL A 208 9.73 2.01 -3.50
N CYS A 209 10.06 2.59 -2.36
CA CYS A 209 11.28 3.37 -2.21
C CYS A 209 12.50 2.51 -2.55
N THR A 210 13.53 3.09 -3.15
CA THR A 210 14.74 2.36 -3.53
C THR A 210 15.57 1.96 -2.32
N GLY A 211 16.29 0.84 -2.45
CA GLY A 211 17.02 0.20 -1.34
C GLY A 211 16.13 -0.72 -0.51
N SER A 212 16.73 -1.38 0.45
CA SER A 212 16.04 -2.33 1.34
C SER A 212 16.74 -2.40 2.68
N CYS A 213 16.05 -2.89 3.70
CA CYS A 213 16.62 -3.14 5.02
C CYS A 213 15.83 -4.23 5.74
N SER A 214 16.40 -4.74 6.82
CA SER A 214 15.64 -5.56 7.78
C SER A 214 14.68 -4.68 8.58
N ARG A 215 13.67 -5.32 9.19
CA ARG A 215 12.76 -4.62 10.10
C ARG A 215 13.50 -3.98 11.27
N TYR A 216 14.54 -4.65 11.75
CA TYR A 216 15.40 -4.17 12.82
C TYR A 216 16.20 -2.92 12.42
N GLU A 217 16.86 -2.94 11.25
CA GLU A 217 17.57 -1.78 10.71
C GLU A 217 16.64 -0.60 10.47
N PHE A 218 15.40 -0.87 10.04
CA PHE A 218 14.39 0.18 9.89
C PHE A 218 14.07 0.84 11.24
N ALA A 219 13.85 0.03 12.30
CA ALA A 219 13.64 0.58 13.66
C ALA A 219 14.83 1.42 14.15
N GLN A 220 16.06 0.95 13.92
CA GLN A 220 17.27 1.71 14.25
C GLN A 220 17.35 3.05 13.50
N ALA A 221 17.00 3.05 12.20
CA ALA A 221 17.00 4.26 11.39
C ALA A 221 15.95 5.27 11.88
N ILE A 222 14.75 4.81 12.27
CA ILE A 222 13.71 5.66 12.86
C ILE A 222 14.25 6.35 14.11
N LEU A 223 14.80 5.58 15.06
CA LEU A 223 15.36 6.14 16.30
C LEU A 223 16.48 7.15 16.04
N ARG A 224 17.42 6.83 15.14
CA ARG A 224 18.50 7.76 14.76
C ARG A 224 17.95 9.07 14.20
N LYS A 225 16.96 9.01 13.30
CA LYS A 225 16.37 10.21 12.68
C LYS A 225 15.56 11.04 13.68
N MET A 226 15.00 10.42 14.70
CA MET A 226 14.30 11.11 15.81
C MET A 226 15.27 11.66 16.87
N GLY A 227 16.55 11.29 16.86
CA GLY A 227 17.47 11.57 17.97
C GLY A 227 17.07 10.88 19.28
N ALA A 228 16.33 9.77 19.19
CA ALA A 228 15.81 9.03 20.34
C ALA A 228 16.61 7.76 20.60
N THR A 229 16.55 7.28 21.85
CA THR A 229 17.15 6.01 22.28
C THR A 229 16.07 5.10 22.82
N LEU A 230 16.15 3.81 22.46
CA LEU A 230 15.26 2.76 22.91
C LEU A 230 15.99 1.43 22.86
N GLU A 231 15.72 0.55 23.82
CA GLU A 231 16.18 -0.82 23.75
C GLU A 231 15.42 -1.59 22.65
N LEU A 232 16.11 -1.99 21.58
CA LEU A 232 15.58 -2.87 20.55
C LEU A 232 16.04 -4.29 20.83
N ILE A 233 15.11 -5.20 21.04
CA ILE A 233 15.38 -6.62 21.26
C ILE A 233 15.28 -7.36 19.93
N PRO A 234 16.39 -7.84 19.34
CA PRO A 234 16.36 -8.58 18.09
C PRO A 234 15.67 -9.94 18.31
N ILE A 235 14.79 -10.30 17.39
CA ILE A 235 14.12 -11.60 17.37
C ILE A 235 14.17 -12.20 15.96
N GLU A 236 14.12 -13.52 15.87
CA GLU A 236 13.80 -14.23 14.63
C GLU A 236 12.31 -14.55 14.65
N GLU A 237 11.60 -14.09 13.62
CA GLU A 237 10.19 -14.41 13.41
C GLU A 237 10.10 -15.70 12.60
N THR A 238 9.44 -16.71 13.12
CA THR A 238 9.36 -18.05 12.51
C THR A 238 7.94 -18.52 12.25
N ASP A 239 6.93 -17.74 12.65
CA ASP A 239 5.52 -18.09 12.50
C ASP A 239 5.00 -17.98 11.05
N GLY A 240 5.81 -17.40 10.16
CA GLY A 240 5.46 -17.22 8.75
C GLY A 240 4.35 -16.19 8.51
N ALA A 241 4.02 -15.37 9.51
CA ALA A 241 2.99 -14.34 9.40
C ALA A 241 3.35 -13.31 8.32
N ARG A 242 4.64 -13.01 8.16
CA ARG A 242 5.19 -12.21 7.06
C ARG A 242 6.28 -12.95 6.30
N PRO A 243 6.52 -12.60 5.02
CA PRO A 243 7.69 -13.07 4.29
C PRO A 243 8.99 -12.66 5.00
N GLU A 244 9.97 -13.56 5.03
CA GLU A 244 11.34 -13.20 5.43
C GLU A 244 12.01 -12.30 4.40
N TYR A 245 11.69 -12.50 3.13
CA TYR A 245 12.22 -11.73 2.01
C TYR A 245 11.10 -11.33 1.07
N SER A 246 10.82 -10.02 0.98
CA SER A 246 9.83 -9.45 0.08
C SER A 246 10.31 -8.15 -0.58
N ILE A 247 11.61 -8.09 -0.87
CA ILE A 247 12.20 -6.94 -1.55
C ILE A 247 11.67 -6.89 -2.99
N LEU A 248 11.04 -5.78 -3.35
CA LEU A 248 10.51 -5.54 -4.68
C LEU A 248 11.50 -4.73 -5.54
N ASP A 249 11.55 -5.05 -6.83
CA ASP A 249 12.20 -4.25 -7.86
C ASP A 249 11.14 -3.51 -8.70
N ASN A 250 11.28 -2.21 -8.85
CA ASN A 250 10.39 -1.36 -9.65
C ASN A 250 10.75 -1.45 -11.15
N MET A 251 10.81 -2.65 -11.72
CA MET A 251 11.28 -2.85 -13.09
C MET A 251 10.36 -2.14 -14.11
N MET A 252 9.05 -2.27 -13.97
CA MET A 252 8.11 -1.66 -14.89
C MET A 252 8.13 -0.13 -14.83
N LEU A 253 8.31 0.49 -13.66
CA LEU A 253 8.48 1.94 -13.58
C LEU A 253 9.69 2.40 -14.40
N ARG A 254 10.81 1.66 -14.34
CA ARG A 254 12.01 1.98 -15.14
C ARG A 254 11.80 1.81 -16.63
N LEU A 255 11.11 0.74 -17.03
CA LEU A 255 10.88 0.45 -18.46
C LEU A 255 9.95 1.50 -19.11
N ASP A 256 8.98 2.01 -18.35
CA ASP A 256 8.06 3.05 -18.83
C ASP A 256 8.59 4.48 -18.59
N GLY A 257 9.84 4.62 -18.11
CA GLY A 257 10.49 5.93 -17.91
C GLY A 257 9.87 6.75 -16.78
N ILE A 258 9.18 6.11 -15.82
CA ILE A 258 8.63 6.77 -14.64
C ILE A 258 9.75 6.99 -13.63
N GLU A 259 9.81 8.19 -13.05
CA GLU A 259 10.79 8.54 -12.03
C GLU A 259 10.69 7.58 -10.83
N GLN A 260 11.86 7.09 -10.39
CA GLN A 260 11.91 6.15 -9.26
C GLN A 260 11.63 6.88 -7.95
N PRO A 261 10.87 6.26 -7.02
CA PRO A 261 10.73 6.77 -5.66
C PRO A 261 12.10 7.00 -4.99
N LEU A 262 12.15 7.94 -4.06
CA LEU A 262 13.37 8.25 -3.30
C LEU A 262 13.95 7.00 -2.60
N PRO A 263 15.27 7.01 -2.26
CA PRO A 263 15.81 6.04 -1.32
C PRO A 263 15.03 6.06 0.01
N TRP A 264 14.79 4.88 0.58
CA TRP A 264 13.93 4.76 1.77
C TRP A 264 14.44 5.58 2.97
N GLU A 265 15.76 5.71 3.16
CA GLU A 265 16.34 6.53 4.23
C GLU A 265 16.06 8.01 4.04
N THR A 266 16.05 8.47 2.77
CA THR A 266 15.71 9.85 2.43
C THR A 266 14.25 10.14 2.67
N ALA A 267 13.36 9.23 2.20
CA ALA A 267 11.93 9.34 2.41
C ALA A 267 11.57 9.31 3.91
N LEU A 268 12.25 8.45 4.70
CA LEU A 268 12.09 8.41 6.15
C LEU A 268 12.52 9.71 6.82
N ALA A 269 13.67 10.27 6.41
CA ALA A 269 14.16 11.52 6.98
C ALA A 269 13.18 12.68 6.74
N GLN A 270 12.65 12.80 5.52
CA GLN A 270 11.63 13.81 5.19
C GLN A 270 10.37 13.62 6.03
N TYR A 271 9.87 12.37 6.14
CA TYR A 271 8.68 12.06 6.93
C TYR A 271 8.85 12.44 8.42
N ILE A 272 9.98 12.09 9.03
CA ILE A 272 10.23 12.42 10.44
C ILE A 272 10.36 13.93 10.63
N GLN A 273 11.00 14.65 9.72
CA GLN A 273 11.10 16.11 9.77
C GLN A 273 9.72 16.77 9.67
N GLU A 274 8.87 16.32 8.75
CA GLU A 274 7.51 16.84 8.55
C GLU A 274 6.58 16.57 9.74
N THR A 275 6.75 15.41 10.40
CA THR A 275 5.90 15.01 11.53
C THR A 275 6.46 15.34 12.90
N GLY A 276 7.76 15.65 13.01
CA GLY A 276 8.43 16.05 14.26
C GLY A 276 8.40 17.56 14.53
N GLY A 277 8.11 18.39 13.52
CA GLY A 277 8.03 19.85 13.65
C GLY A 277 6.70 20.39 14.24
N ASN A 278 5.76 19.52 14.60
CA ASN A 278 4.45 19.89 15.15
C ASN A 278 4.32 19.60 16.67
N GLN A 279 5.43 19.67 17.43
CA GLN A 279 5.38 19.65 18.89
C GLN A 279 5.73 21.01 19.48
#